data_d0caee6d335b2f282e19bddb7f743316
#
_entry.id   d0caee6d335b2f282e19bddb7f743316
#
_cell.length_a   1.000
_cell.length_b   1.000
_cell.length_c   1.000
_cell.angle_alpha   90.00
_cell.angle_beta   90.00
_cell.angle_gamma   90.00
#
_symmetry.space_group_name_H-M   'P 1'
#
loop_
_entity.id
_entity.type
_entity.pdbx_description
1 polymer ?
#
loop_
_entity_poly.entity_id
_entity_poly.type
_entity_poly.pdbx_seq_one_letter_code
_entity_poly.pdbx_strand_id
1 'polypeptide(L)'
;MTRTEFFATLAPHAIRARLEGSPLFVSVRLAQNLLETGGKIHSWNNLGGIKVGSGKPNEWWDGSYVKKGTWEVVNGQKVDTTAAFRAYKSIYHFYRDQDLLFQNKRYERVRAAKTPEEQAEALRLCGYATDPEYGLKICNIISMYNLKKYDQEADVMLNLSNYQWQRIETGVKSLLDRKIISDQGWLEKAQKRTLTRDELAWLTFELVANPR
;
A
#
# COMPACT_ATOMS: atom_id res chain seq x y z
N MET A 1 -5.96 3.18 -19.07
CA MET A 1 -5.86 2.21 -17.95
C MET A 1 -7.26 1.92 -17.44
N THR A 2 -7.67 0.67 -17.44
CA THR A 2 -8.91 0.20 -16.83
C THR A 2 -8.81 0.24 -15.29
N ARG A 3 -9.93 0.13 -14.57
CA ARG A 3 -9.92 0.06 -13.10
C ARG A 3 -9.21 -1.18 -12.60
N THR A 4 -9.35 -2.30 -13.29
CA THR A 4 -8.64 -3.55 -12.96
C THR A 4 -7.12 -3.38 -13.08
N GLU A 5 -6.63 -2.81 -14.17
CA GLU A 5 -5.21 -2.51 -14.35
C GLU A 5 -4.69 -1.52 -13.31
N PHE A 6 -5.48 -0.50 -12.94
CA PHE A 6 -5.14 0.45 -11.90
C PHE A 6 -4.87 -0.25 -10.57
N PHE A 7 -5.80 -1.08 -10.10
CA PHE A 7 -5.61 -1.83 -8.86
C PHE A 7 -4.50 -2.86 -8.95
N ALA A 8 -4.38 -3.59 -10.06
CA ALA A 8 -3.30 -4.55 -10.26
C ALA A 8 -1.91 -3.89 -10.21
N THR A 9 -1.79 -2.66 -10.72
CA THR A 9 -0.54 -1.88 -10.64
C THR A 9 -0.22 -1.43 -9.22
N LEU A 10 -1.24 -1.02 -8.45
CA LEU A 10 -1.03 -0.44 -7.13
C LEU A 10 -0.94 -1.47 -6.00
N ALA A 11 -1.67 -2.58 -6.11
CA ALA A 11 -1.80 -3.57 -5.03
C ALA A 11 -0.46 -4.12 -4.53
N PRO A 12 0.52 -4.50 -5.37
CA PRO A 12 1.80 -5.00 -4.86
C PRO A 12 2.54 -3.99 -3.97
N HIS A 13 2.48 -2.70 -4.30
CA HIS A 13 3.09 -1.64 -3.49
C HIS A 13 2.34 -1.41 -2.18
N ALA A 14 1.00 -1.49 -2.21
CA ALA A 14 0.16 -1.31 -1.02
C ALA A 14 0.31 -2.50 -0.05
N ILE A 15 0.33 -3.73 -0.57
CA ILE A 15 0.60 -4.95 0.20
C ILE A 15 1.99 -4.86 0.84
N ARG A 16 3.01 -4.51 0.08
CA ARG A 16 4.36 -4.34 0.60
C ARG A 16 4.40 -3.32 1.74
N ALA A 17 3.79 -2.14 1.57
CA ALA A 17 3.71 -1.15 2.64
C ALA A 17 3.00 -1.71 3.88
N ARG A 18 1.92 -2.49 3.70
CA ARG A 18 1.17 -3.13 4.79
C ARG A 18 2.05 -4.11 5.56
N LEU A 19 2.77 -4.97 4.87
CA LEU A 19 3.71 -5.93 5.47
C LEU A 19 4.84 -5.24 6.24
N GLU A 20 5.26 -4.05 5.80
CA GLU A 20 6.30 -3.24 6.45
C GLU A 20 5.73 -2.30 7.53
N GLY A 21 4.52 -2.55 8.02
CA GLY A 21 3.94 -1.87 9.18
C GLY A 21 3.08 -0.64 8.87
N SER A 22 2.61 -0.48 7.62
CA SER A 22 1.61 0.55 7.33
C SER A 22 0.36 0.36 8.19
N PRO A 23 -0.20 1.42 8.76
CA PRO A 23 -1.44 1.33 9.53
C PRO A 23 -2.68 1.16 8.66
N LEU A 24 -2.60 1.43 7.34
CA LEU A 24 -3.75 1.36 6.47
C LEU A 24 -4.01 -0.06 5.98
N PHE A 25 -5.30 -0.45 5.95
CA PHE A 25 -5.73 -1.59 5.16
C PHE A 25 -5.42 -1.35 3.68
N VAL A 26 -5.03 -2.40 2.97
CA VAL A 26 -4.70 -2.33 1.54
C VAL A 26 -5.93 -1.87 0.76
N SER A 27 -7.10 -2.43 1.05
CA SER A 27 -8.37 -2.06 0.43
C SER A 27 -8.72 -0.59 0.59
N VAL A 28 -8.53 -0.03 1.79
CA VAL A 28 -8.78 1.40 2.07
C VAL A 28 -7.84 2.28 1.27
N ARG A 29 -6.55 1.97 1.26
CA ARG A 29 -5.52 2.70 0.50
C ARG A 29 -5.84 2.73 -0.99
N LEU A 30 -6.16 1.58 -1.58
CA LEU A 30 -6.50 1.46 -2.99
C LEU A 30 -7.78 2.23 -3.33
N ALA A 31 -8.81 2.16 -2.46
CA ALA A 31 -10.04 2.92 -2.64
C ALA A 31 -9.80 4.43 -2.58
N GLN A 32 -8.98 4.91 -1.62
CA GLN A 32 -8.55 6.30 -1.58
C GLN A 32 -7.86 6.72 -2.88
N ASN A 33 -6.90 5.94 -3.36
CA ASN A 33 -6.17 6.27 -4.58
C ASN A 33 -7.10 6.39 -5.77
N LEU A 34 -8.11 5.51 -5.90
CA LEU A 34 -9.11 5.63 -6.94
C LEU A 34 -9.94 6.91 -6.79
N LEU A 35 -10.39 7.23 -5.58
CA LEU A 35 -11.21 8.39 -5.29
C LEU A 35 -10.47 9.70 -5.60
N GLU A 36 -9.20 9.81 -5.15
CA GLU A 36 -8.38 11.02 -5.28
C GLU A 36 -7.88 11.27 -6.71
N THR A 37 -7.64 10.21 -7.48
CA THR A 37 -7.03 10.33 -8.82
C THR A 37 -7.98 10.12 -9.97
N GLY A 38 -9.21 9.68 -9.68
CA GLY A 38 -10.13 9.20 -10.72
C GLY A 38 -9.57 8.01 -11.49
N GLY A 39 -8.62 7.25 -10.92
CA GLY A 39 -7.97 6.08 -11.51
C GLY A 39 -6.88 6.41 -12.52
N LYS A 40 -6.20 7.53 -12.37
CA LYS A 40 -5.02 7.91 -13.14
C LYS A 40 -3.78 7.83 -12.27
N ILE A 41 -2.73 7.20 -12.77
CA ILE A 41 -1.41 7.23 -12.14
C ILE A 41 -0.60 8.30 -12.87
N HIS A 42 -0.32 9.40 -12.18
CA HIS A 42 0.47 10.47 -12.72
C HIS A 42 1.96 10.19 -12.58
N SER A 43 2.79 10.77 -13.46
CA SER A 43 4.25 10.59 -13.45
C SER A 43 4.95 11.04 -12.15
N TRP A 44 4.29 11.87 -11.35
CA TRP A 44 4.80 12.32 -10.05
C TRP A 44 4.35 11.42 -8.87
N ASN A 45 3.68 10.30 -9.12
CA ASN A 45 3.32 9.24 -8.17
C ASN A 45 2.58 9.69 -6.89
N ASN A 46 1.95 10.85 -6.86
CA ASN A 46 1.15 11.31 -5.72
C ASN A 46 -0.31 10.90 -5.92
N LEU A 47 -0.71 9.83 -5.26
CA LEU A 47 -2.04 9.22 -5.42
C LEU A 47 -3.04 9.65 -4.32
N GLY A 48 -2.66 10.59 -3.46
CA GLY A 48 -3.50 11.07 -2.35
C GLY A 48 -3.57 12.59 -2.26
N GLY A 49 -3.09 13.31 -3.29
CA GLY A 49 -3.15 14.77 -3.31
C GLY A 49 -2.35 15.45 -2.20
N ILE A 50 -1.27 14.83 -1.70
CA ILE A 50 -0.47 15.38 -0.61
C ILE A 50 0.21 16.66 -1.09
N LYS A 51 -0.14 17.79 -0.47
CA LYS A 51 0.49 19.09 -0.71
C LYS A 51 1.84 19.19 0.00
N VAL A 52 2.75 20.01 -0.52
CA VAL A 52 4.03 20.31 0.13
C VAL A 52 3.80 20.92 1.51
N GLY A 53 2.91 21.92 1.60
CA GLY A 53 2.61 22.62 2.85
C GLY A 53 3.87 23.18 3.50
N SER A 54 3.98 23.02 4.83
CA SER A 54 5.19 23.31 5.62
C SER A 54 6.11 22.09 5.76
N GLY A 55 5.86 21.02 5.00
CA GLY A 55 6.60 19.76 5.12
C GLY A 55 8.06 19.91 4.72
N LYS A 56 8.93 19.21 5.47
CA LYS A 56 10.36 19.08 5.15
C LYS A 56 10.60 17.77 4.44
N PRO A 57 11.63 17.67 3.58
CA PRO A 57 12.09 16.40 3.03
C PRO A 57 12.32 15.35 4.12
N ASN A 58 12.09 14.08 3.79
CA ASN A 58 12.29 12.94 4.66
C ASN A 58 12.84 11.76 3.83
N GLU A 59 12.96 10.59 4.42
CA GLU A 59 13.49 9.39 3.74
C GLU A 59 12.68 8.95 2.50
N TRP A 60 11.38 9.33 2.43
CA TRP A 60 10.46 8.91 1.37
C TRP A 60 10.12 10.02 0.38
N TRP A 61 10.35 11.28 0.76
CA TRP A 61 10.11 12.44 -0.08
C TRP A 61 11.32 13.40 -0.03
N ASP A 62 11.96 13.60 -1.16
CA ASP A 62 13.19 14.39 -1.30
C ASP A 62 12.98 15.91 -1.47
N GLY A 63 11.73 16.38 -1.35
CA GLY A 63 11.36 17.76 -1.55
C GLY A 63 10.86 18.10 -2.96
N SER A 64 10.91 17.14 -3.89
CA SER A 64 10.41 17.32 -5.26
C SER A 64 8.91 17.60 -5.27
N TYR A 65 8.45 18.49 -6.17
CA TYR A 65 7.03 18.83 -6.26
C TYR A 65 6.63 19.22 -7.69
N VAL A 66 5.31 19.18 -7.91
CA VAL A 66 4.66 19.74 -9.12
C VAL A 66 3.66 20.82 -8.71
N LYS A 67 3.60 21.90 -9.49
CA LYS A 67 2.54 22.90 -9.34
C LYS A 67 1.35 22.52 -10.21
N LYS A 68 0.16 22.52 -9.64
CA LYS A 68 -1.10 22.20 -10.34
C LYS A 68 -2.19 23.19 -9.96
N GLY A 69 -3.00 23.53 -10.96
CA GLY A 69 -4.27 24.20 -10.73
C GLY A 69 -5.16 23.35 -9.82
N THR A 70 -5.76 23.97 -8.86
CA THR A 70 -6.73 23.39 -7.93
C THR A 70 -7.74 24.48 -7.56
N TRP A 71 -8.67 24.18 -6.70
CA TRP A 71 -9.58 25.17 -6.16
C TRP A 71 -9.65 25.03 -4.64
N GLU A 72 -9.94 26.11 -3.99
CA GLU A 72 -10.19 26.15 -2.56
C GLU A 72 -11.49 26.90 -2.28
N VAL A 73 -12.11 26.61 -1.16
CA VAL A 73 -13.29 27.36 -0.72
C VAL A 73 -12.82 28.49 0.20
N VAL A 74 -12.99 29.71 -0.27
CA VAL A 74 -12.69 30.92 0.51
C VAL A 74 -14.00 31.68 0.73
N ASN A 75 -14.40 31.87 1.99
CA ASN A 75 -15.68 32.54 2.36
C ASN A 75 -16.90 31.89 1.69
N GLY A 76 -16.92 30.54 1.59
CA GLY A 76 -18.02 29.80 0.97
C GLY A 76 -18.03 29.79 -0.56
N GLN A 77 -17.06 30.44 -1.22
CA GLN A 77 -16.95 30.48 -2.68
C GLN A 77 -15.76 29.65 -3.18
N LYS A 78 -15.96 28.98 -4.31
CA LYS A 78 -14.91 28.23 -4.99
C LYS A 78 -13.97 29.21 -5.71
N VAL A 79 -12.70 29.21 -5.34
CA VAL A 79 -11.65 30.05 -5.92
C VAL A 79 -10.59 29.18 -6.56
N ASP A 80 -10.34 29.39 -7.85
CA ASP A 80 -9.25 28.69 -8.54
C ASP A 80 -7.90 29.18 -8.02
N THR A 81 -7.01 28.26 -7.72
CA THR A 81 -5.69 28.54 -7.18
C THR A 81 -4.66 27.54 -7.73
N THR A 82 -3.41 27.74 -7.37
CA THR A 82 -2.32 26.81 -7.70
C THR A 82 -1.71 26.28 -6.41
N ALA A 83 -1.61 24.98 -6.27
CA ALA A 83 -0.92 24.36 -5.15
C ALA A 83 0.30 23.54 -5.59
N ALA A 84 1.29 23.45 -4.70
CA ALA A 84 2.43 22.58 -4.86
C ALA A 84 2.09 21.21 -4.24
N PHE A 85 2.09 20.16 -5.04
CA PHE A 85 1.86 18.79 -4.63
C PHE A 85 3.19 18.06 -4.62
N ARG A 86 3.44 17.23 -3.59
CA ARG A 86 4.64 16.39 -3.51
C ARG A 86 4.76 15.49 -4.73
N ALA A 87 5.98 15.29 -5.20
CA ALA A 87 6.31 14.33 -6.25
C ALA A 87 7.23 13.26 -5.66
N TYR A 88 6.99 12.01 -6.03
CA TYR A 88 7.68 10.86 -5.45
C TYR A 88 8.41 10.06 -6.50
N LYS A 89 9.54 9.46 -6.13
CA LYS A 89 10.35 8.58 -7.00
C LYS A 89 9.56 7.34 -7.46
N SER A 90 8.63 6.87 -6.63
CA SER A 90 7.77 5.74 -6.96
C SER A 90 6.47 5.76 -6.13
N ILE A 91 5.50 4.93 -6.51
CA ILE A 91 4.26 4.67 -5.76
C ILE A 91 4.58 4.21 -4.33
N TYR A 92 5.59 3.37 -4.16
CA TYR A 92 6.00 2.90 -2.85
C TYR A 92 6.49 4.05 -1.95
N HIS A 93 7.30 4.99 -2.48
CA HIS A 93 7.73 6.18 -1.72
C HIS A 93 6.54 7.04 -1.29
N PHE A 94 5.55 7.23 -2.17
CA PHE A 94 4.31 7.91 -1.80
C PHE A 94 3.59 7.20 -0.66
N TYR A 95 3.45 5.87 -0.69
CA TYR A 95 2.78 5.13 0.38
C TYR A 95 3.51 5.26 1.71
N ARG A 96 4.83 5.17 1.73
CA ARG A 96 5.62 5.31 2.95
C ARG A 96 5.56 6.74 3.52
N ASP A 97 5.60 7.77 2.68
CA ASP A 97 5.40 9.16 3.13
C ASP A 97 3.99 9.38 3.66
N GLN A 98 2.98 8.79 3.03
CA GLN A 98 1.60 8.80 3.54
C GLN A 98 1.49 8.09 4.89
N ASP A 99 2.23 7.00 5.12
CA ASP A 99 2.29 6.35 6.43
C ASP A 99 2.83 7.26 7.52
N LEU A 100 3.85 8.08 7.23
CA LEU A 100 4.34 9.10 8.16
C LEU A 100 3.26 10.14 8.48
N LEU A 101 2.45 10.55 7.51
CA LEU A 101 1.31 11.44 7.75
C LEU A 101 0.33 10.81 8.76
N PHE A 102 0.06 9.52 8.62
CA PHE A 102 -0.85 8.79 9.52
C PHE A 102 -0.26 8.51 10.91
N GLN A 103 1.03 8.77 11.17
CA GLN A 103 1.58 8.77 12.54
C GLN A 103 1.16 9.99 13.37
N ASN A 104 0.68 11.05 12.75
CA ASN A 104 0.19 12.22 13.47
C ASN A 104 -0.94 11.82 14.44
N LYS A 105 -0.94 12.44 15.64
CA LYS A 105 -1.90 12.15 16.72
C LYS A 105 -3.37 12.26 16.25
N ARG A 106 -3.69 13.19 15.36
CA ARG A 106 -5.05 13.35 14.82
C ARG A 106 -5.59 12.09 14.15
N TYR A 107 -4.72 11.19 13.64
CA TYR A 107 -5.08 9.94 12.95
C TYR A 107 -5.01 8.71 13.86
N GLU A 108 -5.01 8.88 15.18
CA GLU A 108 -4.98 7.75 16.11
C GLU A 108 -6.14 6.76 15.86
N ARG A 109 -7.35 7.29 15.61
CA ARG A 109 -8.52 6.45 15.26
C ARG A 109 -8.33 5.64 14.00
N VAL A 110 -7.65 6.20 12.99
CA VAL A 110 -7.33 5.49 11.74
C VAL A 110 -6.41 4.30 12.02
N ARG A 111 -5.40 4.50 12.89
CA ARG A 111 -4.47 3.43 13.28
C ARG A 111 -5.11 2.37 14.18
N ALA A 112 -6.11 2.76 14.98
CA ALA A 112 -6.80 1.86 15.90
C ALA A 112 -7.90 1.01 15.26
N ALA A 113 -8.35 1.36 14.04
CA ALA A 113 -9.41 0.67 13.32
C ALA A 113 -9.07 -0.81 13.10
N LYS A 114 -10.07 -1.68 13.26
CA LYS A 114 -9.94 -3.14 13.15
C LYS A 114 -10.49 -3.68 11.83
N THR A 115 -11.28 -2.88 11.13
CA THR A 115 -11.85 -3.24 9.82
C THR A 115 -11.63 -2.12 8.82
N PRO A 116 -11.65 -2.42 7.51
CA PRO A 116 -11.59 -1.39 6.47
C PRO A 116 -12.69 -0.35 6.59
N GLU A 117 -13.90 -0.75 6.97
CA GLU A 117 -15.05 0.14 7.13
C GLU A 117 -14.84 1.12 8.29
N GLU A 118 -14.40 0.62 9.46
CA GLU A 118 -14.04 1.46 10.60
C GLU A 118 -12.93 2.46 10.21
N GLN A 119 -11.95 2.00 9.44
CA GLN A 119 -10.85 2.85 9.02
C GLN A 119 -11.29 3.93 8.04
N ALA A 120 -12.17 3.60 7.09
CA ALA A 120 -12.75 4.55 6.15
C ALA A 120 -13.53 5.66 6.87
N GLU A 121 -14.32 5.30 7.86
CA GLU A 121 -15.04 6.29 8.68
C GLU A 121 -14.10 7.09 9.58
N ALA A 122 -13.07 6.45 10.14
CA ALA A 122 -12.07 7.14 10.94
C ALA A 122 -11.29 8.21 10.13
N LEU A 123 -11.03 7.98 8.85
CA LEU A 123 -10.42 8.97 7.95
C LEU A 123 -11.30 10.22 7.86
N ARG A 124 -12.61 10.07 7.69
CA ARG A 124 -13.56 11.18 7.67
C ARG A 124 -13.56 11.93 9.01
N LEU A 125 -13.71 11.20 10.12
CA LEU A 125 -13.77 11.77 11.47
C LEU A 125 -12.47 12.50 11.88
N CYS A 126 -11.32 12.05 11.37
CA CYS A 126 -10.03 12.70 11.58
C CYS A 126 -9.80 13.91 10.64
N GLY A 127 -10.75 14.22 9.78
CA GLY A 127 -10.66 15.34 8.85
C GLY A 127 -9.60 15.15 7.75
N TYR A 128 -9.45 13.91 7.25
CA TYR A 128 -8.64 13.67 6.07
C TYR A 128 -9.23 14.35 4.84
N ALA A 129 -10.55 14.30 4.72
CA ALA A 129 -11.33 15.03 3.73
C ALA A 129 -12.48 15.81 4.39
N THR A 130 -12.92 16.87 3.74
CA THR A 130 -14.05 17.69 4.19
C THR A 130 -15.42 17.14 3.75
N ASP A 131 -15.42 16.16 2.85
CA ASP A 131 -16.62 15.52 2.33
C ASP A 131 -17.29 14.65 3.42
N PRO A 132 -18.53 14.93 3.82
CA PRO A 132 -19.24 14.14 4.84
C PRO A 132 -19.50 12.70 4.41
N GLU A 133 -19.51 12.41 3.10
CA GLU A 133 -19.70 11.06 2.57
C GLU A 133 -18.38 10.33 2.26
N TYR A 134 -17.22 10.88 2.66
CA TYR A 134 -15.93 10.33 2.30
C TYR A 134 -15.77 8.86 2.71
N GLY A 135 -16.11 8.51 3.96
CA GLY A 135 -16.07 7.13 4.44
C GLY A 135 -16.97 6.20 3.63
N LEU A 136 -18.20 6.64 3.35
CA LEU A 136 -19.15 5.87 2.53
C LEU A 136 -18.62 5.64 1.10
N LYS A 137 -18.06 6.66 0.47
CA LYS A 137 -17.47 6.54 -0.88
C LYS A 137 -16.32 5.54 -0.91
N ILE A 138 -15.46 5.54 0.12
CA ILE A 138 -14.39 4.54 0.26
C ILE A 138 -14.98 3.13 0.39
N CYS A 139 -15.96 2.91 1.28
CA CYS A 139 -16.62 1.62 1.46
C CYS A 139 -17.29 1.11 0.17
N ASN A 140 -17.95 1.99 -0.56
CA ASN A 140 -18.58 1.64 -1.84
C ASN A 140 -17.55 1.19 -2.89
N ILE A 141 -16.41 1.87 -2.98
CA ILE A 141 -15.32 1.48 -3.88
C ILE A 141 -14.75 0.12 -3.46
N ILE A 142 -14.50 -0.10 -2.16
CA ILE A 142 -14.01 -1.38 -1.62
C ILE A 142 -14.94 -2.53 -2.04
N SER A 143 -16.24 -2.34 -1.85
CA SER A 143 -17.24 -3.35 -2.20
C SER A 143 -17.35 -3.56 -3.71
N MET A 144 -17.48 -2.47 -4.49
CA MET A 144 -17.67 -2.50 -5.94
C MET A 144 -16.56 -3.26 -6.66
N TYR A 145 -15.30 -3.10 -6.19
CA TYR A 145 -14.12 -3.72 -6.81
C TYR A 145 -13.56 -4.91 -6.04
N ASN A 146 -14.28 -5.38 -5.00
CA ASN A 146 -13.84 -6.50 -4.14
C ASN A 146 -12.39 -6.32 -3.64
N LEU A 147 -12.08 -5.14 -3.10
CA LEU A 147 -10.70 -4.80 -2.73
C LEU A 147 -10.22 -5.51 -1.45
N LYS A 148 -11.13 -6.04 -0.61
CA LYS A 148 -10.76 -6.83 0.58
C LYS A 148 -9.93 -8.07 0.26
N LYS A 149 -9.97 -8.58 -0.97
CA LYS A 149 -9.09 -9.68 -1.39
C LYS A 149 -7.61 -9.33 -1.19
N TYR A 150 -7.23 -8.07 -1.36
CA TYR A 150 -5.85 -7.62 -1.16
C TYR A 150 -5.46 -7.51 0.32
N ASP A 151 -6.42 -7.29 1.22
CA ASP A 151 -6.18 -7.38 2.66
C ASP A 151 -5.90 -8.83 3.04
N GLN A 152 -6.73 -9.78 2.54
CA GLN A 152 -6.55 -11.21 2.74
C GLN A 152 -5.21 -11.70 2.18
N GLU A 153 -4.83 -11.23 0.99
CA GLU A 153 -3.52 -11.52 0.39
C GLU A 153 -2.38 -11.05 1.28
N ALA A 154 -2.46 -9.83 1.83
CA ALA A 154 -1.46 -9.31 2.75
C ALA A 154 -1.37 -10.14 4.05
N ASP A 155 -2.51 -10.63 4.56
CA ASP A 155 -2.55 -11.41 5.81
C ASP A 155 -1.91 -12.80 5.69
N VAL A 156 -1.93 -13.41 4.49
CA VAL A 156 -1.32 -14.73 4.26
C VAL A 156 0.14 -14.65 3.83
N MET A 157 0.63 -13.49 3.41
CA MET A 157 2.03 -13.30 3.03
C MET A 157 2.96 -13.30 4.23
N LEU A 158 4.23 -13.63 3.99
CA LEU A 158 5.27 -13.59 5.01
C LEU A 158 5.78 -12.17 5.23
N ASN A 159 5.67 -11.69 6.46
CA ASN A 159 6.28 -10.45 6.90
C ASN A 159 7.69 -10.71 7.46
N LEU A 160 8.68 -10.79 6.58
CA LEU A 160 10.05 -11.14 6.91
C LEU A 160 11.00 -9.97 6.64
N SER A 161 12.06 -9.86 7.45
CA SER A 161 13.15 -8.91 7.24
C SER A 161 13.94 -9.24 5.96
N ASN A 162 14.71 -8.27 5.45
CA ASN A 162 15.61 -8.49 4.31
C ASN A 162 16.54 -9.67 4.53
N TYR A 163 17.11 -9.80 5.74
CA TYR A 163 17.98 -10.90 6.11
C TYR A 163 17.27 -12.25 6.02
N GLN A 164 16.04 -12.35 6.54
CA GLN A 164 15.26 -13.59 6.50
C GLN A 164 14.90 -13.97 5.05
N TRP A 165 14.53 -13.01 4.21
CA TRP A 165 14.29 -13.25 2.79
C TRP A 165 15.54 -13.76 2.07
N GLN A 166 16.72 -13.16 2.31
CA GLN A 166 18.00 -13.64 1.76
C GLN A 166 18.32 -15.07 2.21
N ARG A 167 18.02 -15.41 3.48
CA ARG A 167 18.19 -16.77 4.00
C ARG A 167 17.27 -17.77 3.31
N ILE A 168 16.01 -17.42 3.06
CA ILE A 168 15.07 -18.26 2.33
C ILE A 168 15.54 -18.44 0.89
N GLU A 169 15.90 -17.38 0.19
CA GLU A 169 16.40 -17.46 -1.19
C GLU A 169 17.63 -18.38 -1.30
N THR A 170 18.61 -18.19 -0.42
CA THR A 170 19.81 -19.03 -0.39
C THR A 170 19.47 -20.49 -0.08
N GLY A 171 18.55 -20.73 0.86
CA GLY A 171 18.07 -22.06 1.23
C GLY A 171 17.37 -22.76 0.06
N VAL A 172 16.42 -22.10 -0.56
CA VAL A 172 15.69 -22.62 -1.72
C VAL A 172 16.63 -22.96 -2.88
N LYS A 173 17.59 -22.07 -3.17
CA LYS A 173 18.62 -22.34 -4.19
C LYS A 173 19.43 -23.59 -3.87
N SER A 174 19.88 -23.73 -2.63
CA SER A 174 20.61 -24.94 -2.20
C SER A 174 19.78 -26.21 -2.35
N LEU A 175 18.48 -26.17 -2.07
CA LEU A 175 17.58 -27.31 -2.22
C LEU A 175 17.38 -27.70 -3.69
N LEU A 176 17.31 -26.74 -4.60
CA LEU A 176 17.26 -26.96 -6.04
C LEU A 176 18.57 -27.55 -6.55
N ASP A 177 19.73 -26.98 -6.18
CA ASP A 177 21.07 -27.44 -6.58
C ASP A 177 21.31 -28.89 -6.13
N ARG A 178 20.84 -29.25 -4.94
CA ARG A 178 20.90 -30.62 -4.40
C ARG A 178 19.80 -31.55 -4.93
N LYS A 179 18.90 -31.05 -5.80
CA LYS A 179 17.75 -31.79 -6.37
C LYS A 179 16.79 -32.35 -5.33
N ILE A 180 16.70 -31.71 -4.16
CA ILE A 180 15.72 -32.06 -3.12
C ILE A 180 14.33 -31.59 -3.55
N ILE A 181 14.26 -30.42 -4.16
CA ILE A 181 13.09 -29.90 -4.86
C ILE A 181 13.44 -29.65 -6.32
N SER A 182 12.45 -29.68 -7.21
CA SER A 182 12.65 -29.54 -8.67
C SER A 182 11.98 -28.30 -9.27
N ASP A 183 10.98 -27.75 -8.58
CA ASP A 183 10.21 -26.60 -9.07
C ASP A 183 10.95 -25.28 -8.85
N GLN A 184 11.39 -24.64 -9.95
CA GLN A 184 12.06 -23.35 -9.96
C GLN A 184 11.13 -22.21 -9.48
N GLY A 185 9.83 -22.40 -9.49
CA GLY A 185 8.84 -21.43 -9.01
C GLY A 185 9.07 -21.04 -7.53
N TRP A 186 9.63 -21.94 -6.72
CA TRP A 186 10.01 -21.64 -5.34
C TRP A 186 11.07 -20.54 -5.24
N LEU A 187 12.10 -20.60 -6.09
CA LEU A 187 13.15 -19.60 -6.11
C LEU A 187 12.61 -18.24 -6.60
N GLU A 188 11.79 -18.27 -7.64
CA GLU A 188 11.12 -17.07 -8.16
C GLU A 188 10.26 -16.39 -7.08
N LYS A 189 9.45 -17.16 -6.34
CA LYS A 189 8.65 -16.64 -5.23
C LYS A 189 9.50 -16.10 -4.09
N ALA A 190 10.61 -16.75 -3.74
CA ALA A 190 11.55 -16.27 -2.73
C ALA A 190 12.16 -14.92 -3.13
N GLN A 191 12.63 -14.80 -4.38
CA GLN A 191 13.22 -13.57 -4.94
C GLN A 191 12.20 -12.42 -5.03
N LYS A 192 10.96 -12.72 -5.45
CA LYS A 192 9.86 -11.77 -5.53
C LYS A 192 9.23 -11.49 -4.16
N ARG A 193 9.62 -12.23 -3.11
CA ARG A 193 9.06 -12.14 -1.74
C ARG A 193 7.54 -12.40 -1.71
N THR A 194 7.09 -13.35 -2.50
CA THR A 194 5.67 -13.72 -2.65
C THR A 194 5.32 -15.09 -2.06
N LEU A 195 6.25 -15.72 -1.32
CA LEU A 195 5.94 -16.93 -0.56
C LEU A 195 4.92 -16.62 0.53
N THR A 196 3.91 -17.47 0.62
CA THR A 196 2.91 -17.44 1.69
C THR A 196 3.35 -18.25 2.90
N ARG A 197 2.65 -18.07 4.02
CA ARG A 197 2.87 -18.86 5.24
C ARG A 197 2.64 -20.36 5.01
N ASP A 198 1.58 -20.69 4.28
CA ASP A 198 1.22 -22.09 3.99
C ASP A 198 2.23 -22.74 3.05
N GLU A 199 2.72 -22.03 2.05
CA GLU A 199 3.76 -22.51 1.15
C GLU A 199 5.08 -22.76 1.88
N LEU A 200 5.47 -21.89 2.82
CA LEU A 200 6.67 -22.11 3.63
C LEU A 200 6.48 -23.29 4.59
N ALA A 201 5.31 -23.42 5.19
CA ALA A 201 4.97 -24.55 6.07
C ALA A 201 5.01 -25.87 5.29
N TRP A 202 4.43 -25.90 4.08
CA TRP A 202 4.46 -27.08 3.22
C TRP A 202 5.90 -27.46 2.81
N LEU A 203 6.70 -26.50 2.37
CA LEU A 203 8.11 -26.74 2.02
C LEU A 203 8.91 -27.28 3.21
N THR A 204 8.65 -26.75 4.41
CA THR A 204 9.28 -27.24 5.63
C THR A 204 8.84 -28.67 5.95
N PHE A 205 7.56 -29.00 5.79
CA PHE A 205 7.03 -30.35 5.98
C PHE A 205 7.69 -31.35 5.02
N GLU A 206 7.75 -31.04 3.74
CA GLU A 206 8.39 -31.90 2.73
C GLU A 206 9.87 -32.20 3.08
N LEU A 207 10.61 -31.20 3.56
CA LEU A 207 12.00 -31.38 3.97
C LEU A 207 12.17 -32.26 5.21
N VAL A 208 11.22 -32.18 6.15
CA VAL A 208 11.25 -32.99 7.38
C VAL A 208 10.74 -34.42 7.10
N ALA A 209 9.72 -34.55 6.28
CA ALA A 209 9.10 -35.85 5.96
C ALA A 209 9.99 -36.71 5.03
N ASN A 210 10.82 -36.08 4.20
CA ASN A 210 11.70 -36.74 3.24
C ASN A 210 13.18 -36.35 3.47
N PRO A 211 13.75 -36.63 4.65
CA PRO A 211 15.18 -36.38 4.90
C PRO A 211 16.03 -37.27 4.00
N ARG A 212 16.79 -36.68 3.09
CA ARG A 212 17.78 -37.36 2.22
C ARG A 212 19.19 -37.15 2.74
#